data_7ffc2fc6919688993aec2307a6c479e9
#
_entry.id   7ffc2fc6919688993aec2307a6c479e9
#
_cell.length_a   1.000
_cell.length_b   1.000
_cell.length_c   1.000
_cell.angle_alpha   90.00
_cell.angle_beta   90.00
_cell.angle_gamma   90.00
#
_symmetry.space_group_name_H-M   'P 1'
#
loop_
_entity.id
_entity.type
_entity.pdbx_description
1 polymer ?
#
loop_
_entity_poly.entity_id
_entity_poly.type
_entity_poly.pdbx_seq_one_letter_code
_entity_poly.pdbx_strand_id
1 'polypeptide(L)'
;MGTEKFVEKCKKIIVDYFNGRAEKTDKTLIAAGDVFVVWCCKTLQNNKALLSTTVKDGMYYEITYNGDKDEFYLDAYKKWENNCIKNTEEKI
;
A
#
# COMPACT_ATOMS: atom_id res chain seq x y z
N MET A 1 -1.09 -5.47 -16.67
CA MET A 1 -0.93 -6.53 -15.65
C MET A 1 -2.26 -6.82 -14.99
N GLY A 2 -2.56 -8.07 -14.79
CA GLY A 2 -3.81 -8.43 -14.11
C GLY A 2 -3.75 -8.09 -12.63
N THR A 3 -4.93 -7.94 -12.03
CA THR A 3 -5.03 -7.49 -10.64
C THR A 3 -4.33 -8.43 -9.68
N GLU A 4 -4.53 -9.73 -9.85
CA GLU A 4 -3.92 -10.71 -8.93
C GLU A 4 -2.41 -10.64 -8.95
N LYS A 5 -1.85 -10.61 -10.14
CA LYS A 5 -0.40 -10.54 -10.28
C LYS A 5 0.14 -9.21 -9.76
N PHE A 6 -0.60 -8.14 -10.00
CA PHE A 6 -0.20 -6.83 -9.52
C PHE A 6 -0.14 -6.82 -7.99
N VAL A 7 -1.17 -7.40 -7.34
CA VAL A 7 -1.21 -7.44 -5.88
C VAL A 7 -0.06 -8.25 -5.33
N GLU A 8 0.26 -9.38 -5.96
CA GLU A 8 1.41 -10.18 -5.54
C GLU A 8 2.70 -9.38 -5.58
N LYS A 9 2.89 -8.65 -6.67
CA LYS A 9 4.10 -7.84 -6.80
C LYS A 9 4.14 -6.70 -5.80
N CYS A 10 2.98 -6.09 -5.53
CA CYS A 10 2.90 -5.03 -4.54
C CYS A 10 3.33 -5.52 -3.17
N LYS A 11 2.85 -6.71 -2.79
CA LYS A 11 3.18 -7.26 -1.48
C LYS A 11 4.68 -7.53 -1.37
N LYS A 12 5.27 -8.04 -2.44
CA LYS A 12 6.71 -8.30 -2.43
C LYS A 12 7.50 -7.00 -2.31
N ILE A 13 7.08 -5.98 -3.03
CA ILE A 13 7.75 -4.68 -2.99
C ILE A 13 7.70 -4.12 -1.57
N ILE A 14 6.55 -4.20 -0.91
CA ILE A 14 6.40 -3.66 0.43
C ILE A 14 7.21 -4.47 1.43
N VAL A 15 7.21 -5.79 1.29
CA VAL A 15 8.01 -6.64 2.19
C VAL A 15 9.49 -6.28 2.06
N ASP A 16 9.97 -6.17 0.84
CA ASP A 16 11.38 -5.83 0.61
C ASP A 16 11.71 -4.45 1.19
N TYR A 17 10.83 -3.50 0.96
CA TYR A 17 11.04 -2.13 1.46
C TYR A 17 11.06 -2.10 2.98
N PHE A 18 10.06 -2.71 3.60
CA PHE A 18 9.95 -2.71 5.05
C PHE A 18 11.13 -3.42 5.69
N ASN A 19 11.42 -4.61 5.21
CA ASN A 19 12.48 -5.42 5.82
C ASN A 19 13.86 -4.79 5.59
N GLY A 20 14.02 -4.11 4.47
CA GLY A 20 15.27 -3.42 4.20
C GLY A 20 15.52 -2.26 5.14
N ARG A 21 14.47 -1.70 5.72
CA ARG A 21 14.59 -0.58 6.65
C ARG A 21 14.59 -0.99 8.10
N ALA A 22 14.36 -2.27 8.36
CA ALA A 22 14.24 -2.76 9.73
C ALA A 22 15.58 -3.06 10.36
N GLU A 23 16.65 -2.58 9.76
CA GLU A 23 17.98 -2.90 10.27
C GLU A 23 18.36 -2.08 11.48
N LYS A 24 17.59 -1.05 11.81
CA LYS A 24 17.98 -0.14 12.89
C LYS A 24 18.01 -0.87 14.21
N THR A 25 17.05 -0.57 15.07
CA THR A 25 17.01 -1.15 16.40
C THR A 25 15.94 -2.20 16.48
N ASP A 26 14.93 -2.08 15.65
CA ASP A 26 13.79 -2.98 15.62
C ASP A 26 14.09 -4.12 14.66
N LYS A 27 14.02 -5.33 15.13
CA LYS A 27 14.29 -6.49 14.30
C LYS A 27 13.02 -7.09 13.71
N THR A 28 11.93 -6.35 13.75
CA THR A 28 10.67 -6.84 13.20
C THR A 28 10.79 -7.02 11.70
N LEU A 29 10.42 -8.19 11.23
CA LEU A 29 10.36 -8.49 9.80
C LEU A 29 8.95 -8.90 9.46
N ILE A 30 8.56 -8.66 8.22
CA ILE A 30 7.23 -9.05 7.77
C ILE A 30 7.34 -9.98 6.58
N ALA A 31 6.27 -10.71 6.34
CA ALA A 31 6.12 -11.56 5.16
C ALA A 31 4.90 -11.09 4.39
N ALA A 32 4.70 -11.66 3.20
CA ALA A 32 3.60 -11.24 2.35
C ALA A 32 2.24 -11.34 3.05
N GLY A 33 2.09 -12.32 3.94
CA GLY A 33 0.83 -12.48 4.67
C GLY A 33 0.52 -11.34 5.62
N ASP A 34 1.51 -10.52 5.93
CA ASP A 34 1.33 -9.38 6.81
C ASP A 34 0.91 -8.12 6.05
N VAL A 35 0.87 -8.18 4.73
CA VAL A 35 0.51 -7.03 3.89
C VAL A 35 -0.91 -7.22 3.39
N PHE A 36 -1.72 -6.17 3.49
CA PHE A 36 -3.09 -6.25 3.01
C PHE A 36 -3.43 -5.05 2.14
N VAL A 37 -4.38 -5.27 1.24
CA VAL A 37 -4.81 -4.25 0.29
C VAL A 37 -5.95 -3.46 0.90
N VAL A 38 -5.82 -2.13 0.91
CA VAL A 38 -6.90 -1.25 1.33
C VAL A 38 -7.85 -1.05 0.14
N TRP A 39 -7.28 -0.73 -1.02
CA TRP A 39 -8.03 -0.69 -2.27
C TRP A 39 -7.05 -0.85 -3.43
N CYS A 40 -7.56 -1.26 -4.58
CA CYS A 40 -6.75 -1.27 -5.79
C CYS A 40 -7.65 -1.08 -7.00
N CYS A 41 -7.06 -0.58 -8.08
CA CYS A 41 -7.78 -0.38 -9.31
C CYS A 41 -6.85 -0.58 -10.49
N LYS A 42 -7.45 -0.85 -11.64
CA LYS A 42 -6.74 -1.00 -12.88
C LYS A 42 -7.37 -0.08 -13.91
N THR A 43 -6.57 0.69 -14.61
CA THR A 43 -7.03 1.57 -15.65
C THR A 43 -6.15 1.36 -16.87
N LEU A 44 -6.73 0.74 -17.91
CA LEU A 44 -6.00 0.42 -19.12
C LEU A 44 -4.77 -0.43 -18.76
N GLN A 45 -3.58 0.02 -19.10
CA GLN A 45 -2.37 -0.74 -18.82
C GLN A 45 -1.75 -0.42 -17.46
N ASN A 46 -2.37 0.45 -16.71
CA ASN A 46 -1.83 0.90 -15.43
C ASN A 46 -2.60 0.31 -14.25
N ASN A 47 -1.91 0.14 -13.13
CA ASN A 47 -2.52 -0.36 -11.91
C ASN A 47 -2.11 0.53 -10.75
N LYS A 48 -2.98 0.62 -9.75
CA LYS A 48 -2.67 1.40 -8.56
C LYS A 48 -3.32 0.76 -7.35
N ALA A 49 -2.63 0.81 -6.21
CA ALA A 49 -3.18 0.23 -4.99
C ALA A 49 -2.66 0.97 -3.77
N LEU A 50 -3.47 0.97 -2.73
CA LEU A 50 -3.06 1.42 -1.41
C LEU A 50 -3.06 0.19 -0.51
N LEU A 51 -1.93 -0.03 0.16
CA LEU A 51 -1.76 -1.19 1.01
C LEU A 51 -1.23 -0.77 2.38
N SER A 52 -1.32 -1.67 3.32
CA SER A 52 -0.74 -1.46 4.63
C SER A 52 -0.29 -2.80 5.17
N THR A 53 0.21 -2.81 6.40
CA THR A 53 0.67 -4.04 7.02
C THR A 53 0.06 -4.20 8.39
N THR A 54 0.23 -5.37 8.97
CA THR A 54 -0.26 -5.66 10.31
C THR A 54 0.59 -5.00 11.39
N VAL A 55 1.71 -4.40 11.01
CA VAL A 55 2.54 -3.68 11.97
C VAL A 55 1.85 -2.36 12.31
N LYS A 56 1.77 -2.06 13.61
CA LYS A 56 1.04 -0.88 14.06
C LYS A 56 1.94 0.34 14.09
N ASP A 57 2.35 0.76 12.92
CA ASP A 57 3.23 1.93 12.79
C ASP A 57 2.56 3.08 12.04
N GLY A 58 1.30 2.89 11.65
CA GLY A 58 0.56 3.95 10.96
C GLY A 58 0.97 4.17 9.52
N MET A 59 1.75 3.26 8.96
CA MET A 59 2.24 3.44 7.59
C MET A 59 1.28 2.87 6.57
N TYR A 60 1.18 3.58 5.45
CA TYR A 60 0.45 3.13 4.27
C TYR A 60 1.36 3.25 3.07
N TYR A 61 1.13 2.41 2.09
CA TYR A 61 1.98 2.33 0.92
C TYR A 61 1.12 2.40 -0.32
N GLU A 62 1.42 3.35 -1.19
CA GLU A 62 0.72 3.46 -2.44
C GLU A 62 1.65 3.01 -3.54
N ILE A 63 1.21 2.03 -4.33
CA ILE A 63 2.04 1.50 -5.41
C ILE A 63 1.33 1.75 -6.72
N THR A 64 2.08 2.30 -7.65
CA THR A 64 1.60 2.58 -8.99
C THR A 64 2.43 1.78 -9.98
N TYR A 65 1.76 1.10 -10.89
CA TYR A 65 2.44 0.41 -11.97
C TYR A 65 2.13 1.14 -13.27
N ASN A 66 3.18 1.58 -13.95
CA ASN A 66 3.06 2.21 -15.25
C ASN A 66 3.31 1.14 -16.30
N GLY A 67 2.25 0.71 -16.98
CA GLY A 67 2.35 -0.41 -17.91
C GLY A 67 3.14 -0.08 -19.17
N ASP A 68 3.15 1.18 -19.57
CA ASP A 68 3.93 1.57 -20.76
C ASP A 68 5.42 1.45 -20.53
N LYS A 69 5.86 1.78 -19.31
CA LYS A 69 7.28 1.75 -18.98
C LYS A 69 7.67 0.52 -18.19
N ASP A 70 6.67 -0.29 -17.81
CA ASP A 70 6.92 -1.48 -17.00
C ASP A 70 7.69 -1.13 -15.73
N GLU A 71 7.18 -0.14 -15.03
CA GLU A 71 7.83 0.39 -13.81
C GLU A 71 6.84 0.48 -12.67
N PHE A 72 7.37 0.23 -11.47
CA PHE A 72 6.61 0.39 -10.23
C PHE A 72 7.13 1.58 -9.46
N TYR A 73 6.21 2.30 -8.82
CA TYR A 73 6.55 3.43 -7.95
C TYR A 73 5.94 3.15 -6.59
N LEU A 74 6.74 3.34 -5.55
CA LEU A 74 6.30 3.14 -4.17
C LEU A 74 6.32 4.46 -3.44
N ASP A 75 5.17 4.85 -2.90
CA ASP A 75 5.06 6.03 -2.05
C ASP A 75 4.68 5.56 -0.66
N ALA A 76 5.43 5.99 0.34
CA ALA A 76 5.16 5.60 1.72
C ALA A 76 4.61 6.79 2.49
N TYR A 77 3.46 6.60 3.14
CA TYR A 77 2.77 7.66 3.87
C TYR A 77 2.58 7.25 5.31
N LYS A 78 2.64 8.20 6.20
CA LYS A 78 2.30 7.95 7.59
C LYS A 78 0.96 8.61 7.87
N LYS A 79 0.06 7.84 8.46
CA LYS A 79 -1.25 8.35 8.83
C LYS A 79 -1.08 9.42 9.90
N TRP A 80 -1.58 10.62 9.61
CA TRP A 80 -1.44 11.74 10.53
C TRP A 80 -2.50 11.71 11.63
N GLU A 81 -3.75 11.55 11.23
CA GLU A 81 -4.82 11.47 12.21
C GLU A 81 -6.09 10.95 11.54
N ASN A 82 -7.05 10.60 12.36
CA ASN A 82 -8.31 10.07 11.89
C ASN A 82 -9.42 10.83 12.60
N ASN A 83 -10.25 11.54 11.84
CA ASN A 83 -11.33 12.33 12.38
C ASN A 83 -12.66 11.82 11.91
N CYS A 84 -13.59 11.63 12.84
CA CYS A 84 -14.95 11.27 12.49
C CYS A 84 -15.75 12.53 12.28
N ILE A 85 -16.27 12.70 11.07
CA ILE A 85 -17.08 13.86 10.74
C ILE A 85 -18.47 13.39 10.41
N LYS A 86 -19.43 13.83 11.23
CA LYS A 86 -20.80 13.43 11.02
C LYS A 86 -21.37 14.07 9.79
N ASN A 87 -22.16 13.30 9.07
CA ASN A 87 -22.85 13.86 7.91
C ASN A 87 -24.07 14.62 8.41
N THR A 88 -23.91 15.94 8.51
CA THR A 88 -25.00 16.80 8.98
C THR A 88 -25.68 17.50 7.84
N GLU A 89 -25.32 17.15 6.64
CA GLU A 89 -25.93 17.76 5.48
C GLU A 89 -27.38 17.41 5.36
N GLU A 90 -28.14 18.35 4.82
CA GLU A 90 -29.54 18.10 4.56
C GLU A 90 -29.70 16.95 3.61
N LYS A 91 -30.73 16.18 3.86
CA LYS A 91 -31.06 15.17 2.90
C LYS A 91 -31.55 15.83 1.66
N ILE A 92 -30.98 15.52 0.59
CA ILE A 92 -31.34 16.17 -0.67
C ILE A 92 -31.98 15.20 -1.60
#